data_092e2fed135b6195a956a1ceac255cca
#
_entry.id   092e2fed135b6195a956a1ceac255cca
#
_cell.length_a   1.000
_cell.length_b   1.000
_cell.length_c   1.000
_cell.angle_alpha   90.00
_cell.angle_beta   90.00
_cell.angle_gamma   90.00
#
_symmetry.space_group_name_H-M   'P 1'
#
loop_
_entity.id
_entity.type
_entity.pdbx_description
1 polymer ?
#
loop_
_entity_poly.entity_id
_entity_poly.type
_entity_poly.pdbx_seq_one_letter_code
_entity_poly.pdbx_strand_id
1 'polypeptide(L)'
;MLARYFVISVIGLTVLGCNRGPKLVPVTGTVTLDGKPLPFKSLYFYPDRSSGTPGNGSGAFTDKEGKYYLLANIGGSTRDQRGVQPGKYRVTVTESVIPITEKDFAPQAASVNSAEPGPGLIYTERPTRREIPSVYSSENSTLLVADVPENGGTFDFALKKNPETKAP
;
A
#
# COMPACT_ATOMS: atom_id res chain seq x y z
N MET A 1 -56.19 -26.15 42.44
CA MET A 1 -55.47 -26.50 41.22
C MET A 1 -54.72 -25.28 40.76
N LEU A 2 -53.41 -25.24 41.08
CA LEU A 2 -52.55 -24.09 40.74
C LEU A 2 -51.84 -24.36 39.43
N ALA A 3 -52.19 -23.59 38.41
CA ALA A 3 -51.49 -23.62 37.12
C ALA A 3 -50.21 -22.82 37.21
N ARG A 4 -49.08 -23.48 37.13
CA ARG A 4 -47.75 -22.90 37.10
C ARG A 4 -47.47 -22.37 35.69
N TYR A 5 -47.47 -21.07 35.51
CA TYR A 5 -46.95 -20.44 34.30
C TYR A 5 -45.43 -20.36 34.39
N PHE A 6 -44.76 -21.21 33.62
CA PHE A 6 -43.34 -21.17 33.45
C PHE A 6 -43.03 -20.21 32.29
N VAL A 7 -42.69 -18.97 32.63
CA VAL A 7 -42.26 -17.98 31.61
C VAL A 7 -40.79 -18.20 31.38
N ILE A 8 -40.48 -18.87 30.25
CA ILE A 8 -39.12 -18.98 29.74
C ILE A 8 -38.78 -17.67 29.05
N SER A 9 -38.06 -16.78 29.75
CA SER A 9 -37.48 -15.60 29.18
C SER A 9 -36.24 -15.99 28.37
N VAL A 10 -36.39 -16.12 27.05
CA VAL A 10 -35.28 -16.31 26.12
C VAL A 10 -34.63 -14.93 25.92
N ILE A 11 -33.58 -14.66 26.67
CA ILE A 11 -32.70 -13.51 26.44
C ILE A 11 -31.89 -13.81 25.18
N GLY A 12 -32.38 -13.28 24.06
CA GLY A 12 -31.66 -13.28 22.79
C GLY A 12 -30.41 -12.39 22.89
N LEU A 13 -29.26 -13.03 23.13
CA LEU A 13 -27.96 -12.35 23.08
C LEU A 13 -27.66 -12.03 21.60
N THR A 14 -28.12 -10.87 21.13
CA THR A 14 -27.73 -10.34 19.83
C THR A 14 -26.27 -9.92 19.89
N VAL A 15 -25.38 -10.81 19.46
CA VAL A 15 -23.97 -10.50 19.21
C VAL A 15 -23.95 -9.55 18.01
N LEU A 16 -23.95 -8.25 18.26
CA LEU A 16 -23.61 -7.23 17.29
C LEU A 16 -22.14 -7.39 16.96
N GLY A 17 -21.83 -8.30 16.07
CA GLY A 17 -20.53 -8.44 15.46
C GLY A 17 -20.22 -7.19 14.66
N CYS A 18 -19.58 -6.20 15.30
CA CYS A 18 -18.97 -5.09 14.59
C CYS A 18 -17.88 -5.68 13.68
N ASN A 19 -18.21 -5.89 12.43
CA ASN A 19 -17.24 -6.20 11.38
C ASN A 19 -16.41 -4.93 11.13
N ARG A 20 -15.50 -4.62 12.06
CA ARG A 20 -14.51 -3.56 11.88
C ARG A 20 -13.54 -4.08 10.83
N GLY A 21 -13.53 -3.42 9.68
CA GLY A 21 -12.49 -3.66 8.68
C GLY A 21 -11.08 -3.54 9.30
N PRO A 22 -10.04 -3.94 8.57
CA PRO A 22 -8.67 -3.90 9.07
C PRO A 22 -8.29 -2.47 9.48
N LYS A 23 -7.63 -2.33 10.64
CA LYS A 23 -7.10 -1.03 11.09
C LYS A 23 -6.00 -0.60 10.14
N LEU A 24 -6.21 0.50 9.43
CA LEU A 24 -5.21 1.13 8.59
C LEU A 24 -4.62 2.34 9.27
N VAL A 25 -3.32 2.52 9.12
CA VAL A 25 -2.58 3.68 9.62
C VAL A 25 -1.91 4.41 8.47
N PRO A 26 -1.86 5.77 8.51
CA PRO A 26 -1.28 6.55 7.44
C PRO A 26 0.23 6.33 7.36
N VAL A 27 0.72 6.09 6.16
CA VAL A 27 2.16 6.00 5.86
C VAL A 27 2.46 6.86 4.65
N THR A 28 3.46 7.71 4.82
CA THR A 28 4.00 8.61 3.80
C THR A 28 5.51 8.52 3.80
N GLY A 29 6.17 9.19 2.86
CA GLY A 29 7.62 9.31 2.83
C GLY A 29 8.13 9.81 1.49
N THR A 30 9.45 9.74 1.33
CA THR A 30 10.15 10.17 0.13
C THR A 30 11.09 9.05 -0.34
N VAL A 31 11.20 8.89 -1.66
CA VAL A 31 12.18 7.98 -2.27
C VAL A 31 13.22 8.79 -3.01
N THR A 32 14.47 8.49 -2.75
CA THR A 32 15.60 9.12 -3.44
C THR A 32 16.54 8.06 -4.02
N LEU A 33 17.25 8.40 -5.09
CA LEU A 33 18.33 7.61 -5.65
C LEU A 33 19.62 8.45 -5.68
N ASP A 34 20.64 8.03 -4.96
CA ASP A 34 21.88 8.80 -4.75
C ASP A 34 21.60 10.25 -4.29
N GLY A 35 20.62 10.42 -3.38
CA GLY A 35 20.24 11.71 -2.83
C GLY A 35 19.35 12.58 -3.73
N LYS A 36 19.00 12.13 -4.94
CA LYS A 36 18.07 12.83 -5.83
C LYS A 36 16.66 12.26 -5.72
N PRO A 37 15.62 13.09 -5.69
CA PRO A 37 14.23 12.59 -5.73
C PRO A 37 14.03 11.60 -6.88
N LEU A 38 13.30 10.52 -6.63
CA LEU A 38 13.02 9.48 -7.60
C LEU A 38 11.55 9.55 -8.01
N PRO A 39 11.22 10.30 -9.08
CA PRO A 39 9.84 10.56 -9.47
C PRO A 39 9.21 9.39 -10.23
N PHE A 40 7.89 9.28 -10.13
CA PHE A 40 7.03 8.41 -10.94
C PHE A 40 7.43 6.93 -10.90
N LYS A 41 7.80 6.45 -9.71
CA LYS A 41 8.13 5.04 -9.44
C LYS A 41 7.02 4.37 -8.65
N SER A 42 6.94 3.07 -8.80
CA SER A 42 6.00 2.23 -8.07
C SER A 42 6.67 1.67 -6.82
N LEU A 43 6.02 1.81 -5.67
CA LEU A 43 6.41 1.19 -4.41
C LEU A 43 5.40 0.12 -4.02
N TYR A 44 5.89 -0.94 -3.38
CA TYR A 44 5.01 -1.89 -2.75
C TYR A 44 5.58 -2.38 -1.42
N PHE A 45 4.73 -2.40 -0.41
CA PHE A 45 5.02 -2.88 0.94
C PHE A 45 4.47 -4.30 1.07
N TYR A 46 5.36 -5.29 1.03
CA TYR A 46 5.04 -6.70 1.24
C TYR A 46 5.04 -7.02 2.73
N PRO A 47 3.93 -7.53 3.29
CA PRO A 47 3.88 -7.84 4.71
C PRO A 47 4.83 -9.00 5.03
N ASP A 48 5.69 -8.81 6.02
CA ASP A 48 6.55 -9.88 6.53
C ASP A 48 5.72 -10.89 7.31
N ARG A 49 5.40 -12.00 6.64
CA ARG A 49 4.61 -13.08 7.21
C ARG A 49 5.31 -13.78 8.38
N SER A 50 6.65 -13.80 8.38
CA SER A 50 7.42 -14.39 9.45
C SER A 50 7.27 -13.64 10.78
N SER A 51 7.00 -12.34 10.69
CA SER A 51 6.70 -11.46 11.83
C SER A 51 5.21 -11.42 12.20
N GLY A 52 4.36 -12.20 11.52
CA GLY A 52 2.91 -12.21 11.76
C GLY A 52 2.18 -10.98 11.24
N THR A 53 2.79 -10.17 10.37
CA THR A 53 2.16 -8.98 9.78
C THR A 53 0.94 -9.37 8.95
N PRO A 54 -0.26 -8.83 9.27
CA PRO A 54 -1.49 -9.18 8.57
C PRO A 54 -1.64 -8.42 7.25
N GLY A 55 -2.69 -8.79 6.48
CA GLY A 55 -3.11 -8.06 5.27
C GLY A 55 -2.37 -8.48 4.00
N ASN A 56 -2.70 -7.80 2.90
CA ASN A 56 -2.20 -8.09 1.54
C ASN A 56 -1.10 -7.13 1.08
N GLY A 57 -0.64 -6.23 1.97
CA GLY A 57 0.29 -5.19 1.64
C GLY A 57 -0.38 -3.93 1.10
N SER A 58 0.45 -2.98 0.67
CA SER A 58 -0.01 -1.69 0.19
C SER A 58 0.92 -1.17 -0.89
N GLY A 59 0.35 -0.47 -1.87
CA GLY A 59 1.10 0.13 -2.96
C GLY A 59 1.09 1.65 -2.90
N ALA A 60 2.05 2.25 -3.59
CA ALA A 60 2.11 3.69 -3.81
C ALA A 60 2.84 4.01 -5.11
N PHE A 61 2.68 5.25 -5.54
CA PHE A 61 3.50 5.84 -6.59
C PHE A 61 4.17 7.10 -6.04
N THR A 62 5.39 7.38 -6.51
CA THR A 62 6.05 8.63 -6.17
C THR A 62 5.61 9.75 -7.10
N ASP A 63 5.40 10.94 -6.54
CA ASP A 63 5.18 12.18 -7.29
C ASP A 63 6.49 12.73 -7.90
N LYS A 64 6.43 13.94 -8.46
CA LYS A 64 7.60 14.60 -9.07
C LYS A 64 8.72 14.92 -8.08
N GLU A 65 8.40 15.09 -6.80
CA GLU A 65 9.34 15.30 -5.72
C GLU A 65 9.81 13.97 -5.07
N GLY A 66 9.38 12.82 -5.58
CA GLY A 66 9.68 11.52 -5.01
C GLY A 66 8.88 11.19 -3.74
N LYS A 67 7.88 12.00 -3.39
CA LYS A 67 7.01 11.75 -2.23
C LYS A 67 5.95 10.72 -2.57
N TYR A 68 5.51 9.96 -1.57
CA TYR A 68 4.47 8.96 -1.72
C TYR A 68 3.52 8.90 -0.50
N TYR A 69 2.36 8.31 -0.71
CA TYR A 69 1.46 7.85 0.35
C TYR A 69 0.92 6.46 0.00
N LEU A 70 0.79 5.61 1.00
CA LEU A 70 0.33 4.24 0.78
C LEU A 70 -1.17 4.15 0.58
N LEU A 71 -1.56 3.25 -0.35
CA LEU A 71 -2.93 2.81 -0.57
C LEU A 71 -3.03 1.34 -0.21
N ALA A 72 -3.96 0.99 0.67
CA ALA A 72 -4.15 -0.38 1.10
C ALA A 72 -4.80 -1.23 0.01
N ASN A 73 -4.26 -2.41 -0.22
CA ASN A 73 -4.89 -3.42 -1.04
C ASN A 73 -5.85 -4.26 -0.16
N ILE A 74 -7.09 -3.82 -0.06
CA ILE A 74 -8.13 -4.56 0.66
C ILE A 74 -8.93 -5.35 -0.35
N GLY A 75 -8.75 -6.67 -0.36
CA GLY A 75 -9.47 -7.56 -1.26
C GLY A 75 -10.97 -7.33 -1.20
N GLY A 76 -11.62 -7.18 -2.37
CA GLY A 76 -13.05 -6.95 -2.50
C GLY A 76 -13.51 -5.50 -2.28
N SER A 77 -12.62 -4.57 -1.97
CA SER A 77 -12.97 -3.13 -1.90
C SER A 77 -12.62 -2.44 -3.21
N THR A 78 -13.58 -1.69 -3.75
CA THR A 78 -13.38 -0.80 -4.91
C THR A 78 -12.96 0.62 -4.47
N ARG A 79 -12.84 0.87 -3.17
CA ARG A 79 -12.46 2.18 -2.63
C ARG A 79 -10.97 2.18 -2.29
N ASP A 80 -10.27 3.19 -2.77
CA ASP A 80 -8.91 3.48 -2.35
C ASP A 80 -8.91 3.84 -0.86
N GLN A 81 -8.35 2.96 -0.06
CA GLN A 81 -8.18 3.21 1.38
C GLN A 81 -6.73 3.59 1.62
N ARG A 82 -6.52 4.79 2.17
CA ARG A 82 -5.19 5.28 2.50
C ARG A 82 -4.62 4.55 3.69
N GLY A 83 -3.36 4.15 3.58
CA GLY A 83 -2.60 3.56 4.67
C GLY A 83 -2.27 2.09 4.48
N VAL A 84 -1.79 1.48 5.55
CA VAL A 84 -1.41 0.07 5.63
C VAL A 84 -1.69 -0.43 7.05
N GLN A 85 -1.80 -1.72 7.26
CA GLN A 85 -1.89 -2.28 8.61
C GLN A 85 -0.54 -2.13 9.34
N PRO A 86 -0.54 -1.92 10.67
CA PRO A 86 0.70 -1.95 11.44
C PRO A 86 1.44 -3.26 11.31
N GLY A 87 2.78 -3.21 11.28
CA GLY A 87 3.61 -4.41 11.17
C GLY A 87 4.89 -4.19 10.39
N LYS A 88 5.61 -5.28 10.13
CA LYS A 88 6.88 -5.26 9.41
C LYS A 88 6.70 -5.56 7.93
N TYR A 89 7.41 -4.83 7.11
CA TYR A 89 7.28 -4.88 5.66
C TYR A 89 8.64 -4.94 4.98
N ARG A 90 8.69 -5.70 3.89
CA ARG A 90 9.73 -5.57 2.86
C ARG A 90 9.23 -4.62 1.80
N VAL A 91 10.04 -3.66 1.41
CA VAL A 91 9.63 -2.61 0.48
C VAL A 91 10.35 -2.79 -0.84
N THR A 92 9.60 -2.80 -1.92
CA THR A 92 10.19 -2.80 -3.27
C THR A 92 9.93 -1.46 -3.96
N VAL A 93 10.87 -1.09 -4.81
CA VAL A 93 10.77 0.08 -5.67
C VAL A 93 11.06 -0.37 -7.10
N THR A 94 10.12 -0.09 -8.00
CA THR A 94 10.22 -0.52 -9.40
C THR A 94 9.87 0.62 -10.35
N GLU A 95 10.30 0.47 -11.60
CA GLU A 95 9.77 1.31 -12.67
C GLU A 95 8.27 1.11 -12.78
N SER A 96 7.53 2.20 -12.93
CA SER A 96 6.09 2.08 -13.14
C SER A 96 5.78 1.44 -14.50
N VAL A 97 4.91 0.44 -14.49
CA VAL A 97 4.44 -0.23 -15.72
C VAL A 97 3.36 0.60 -16.41
N ILE A 98 2.70 1.46 -15.65
CA ILE A 98 1.66 2.38 -16.14
C ILE A 98 2.30 3.77 -16.26
N PRO A 99 2.07 4.51 -17.36
CA PRO A 99 2.53 5.89 -17.45
C PRO A 99 1.90 6.71 -16.32
N ILE A 100 2.71 7.15 -15.37
CA ILE A 100 2.28 8.01 -14.27
C ILE A 100 2.73 9.42 -14.61
N THR A 101 1.82 10.37 -14.43
CA THR A 101 2.04 11.76 -14.72
C THR A 101 1.68 12.62 -13.50
N GLU A 102 2.09 13.88 -13.50
CA GLU A 102 1.76 14.81 -12.44
C GLU A 102 0.23 14.98 -12.24
N LYS A 103 -0.56 14.74 -13.28
CA LYS A 103 -2.03 14.83 -13.22
C LYS A 103 -2.66 13.77 -12.31
N ASP A 104 -2.00 12.63 -12.15
CA ASP A 104 -2.49 11.52 -11.32
C ASP A 104 -2.39 11.84 -9.82
N PHE A 105 -1.60 12.86 -9.45
CA PHE A 105 -1.45 13.34 -8.08
C PHE A 105 -2.29 14.59 -7.77
N ALA A 106 -2.94 15.17 -8.78
CA ALA A 106 -3.84 16.30 -8.56
C ALA A 106 -5.04 15.86 -7.68
N PRO A 107 -5.52 16.73 -6.77
CA PRO A 107 -6.74 16.45 -6.03
C PRO A 107 -7.88 16.21 -7.02
N GLN A 108 -8.33 14.99 -7.16
CA GLN A 108 -9.53 14.70 -7.95
C GLN A 108 -10.72 15.31 -7.22
N ALA A 109 -11.17 16.45 -7.70
CA ALA A 109 -12.54 16.88 -7.44
C ALA A 109 -13.44 15.74 -7.94
N ALA A 110 -14.26 15.19 -7.06
CA ALA A 110 -15.10 14.03 -7.32
C ALA A 110 -15.97 14.26 -8.56
N SER A 111 -15.45 13.96 -9.73
CA SER A 111 -16.23 13.85 -10.96
C SER A 111 -16.73 12.43 -11.08
N VAL A 112 -17.83 12.18 -10.42
CA VAL A 112 -18.74 11.09 -10.75
C VAL A 112 -19.35 11.46 -12.09
N ASN A 113 -19.03 10.71 -13.11
CA ASN A 113 -19.62 10.65 -14.45
C ASN A 113 -18.68 11.12 -15.56
N SER A 114 -17.95 10.13 -16.07
CA SER A 114 -17.80 9.98 -17.52
C SER A 114 -17.08 8.66 -17.78
N ALA A 115 -17.85 7.60 -18.01
CA ALA A 115 -17.37 6.44 -18.73
C ALA A 115 -17.24 6.83 -20.20
N GLU A 116 -16.30 7.68 -20.53
CA GLU A 116 -15.75 7.72 -21.87
C GLU A 116 -14.74 6.58 -21.96
N PRO A 117 -14.81 5.69 -22.95
CA PRO A 117 -13.74 4.74 -23.20
C PRO A 117 -12.52 5.57 -23.58
N GLY A 118 -11.64 5.78 -22.60
CA GLY A 118 -10.36 6.41 -22.83
C GLY A 118 -9.63 5.65 -23.96
N PRO A 119 -8.79 6.34 -24.73
CA PRO A 119 -7.97 5.70 -25.77
C PRO A 119 -7.24 4.53 -25.11
N GLY A 120 -7.42 3.34 -25.72
CA GLY A 120 -6.90 2.08 -25.18
C GLY A 120 -5.49 2.25 -24.69
N LEU A 121 -5.19 1.66 -23.52
CA LEU A 121 -3.87 1.71 -22.88
C LEU A 121 -2.80 1.40 -23.92
N ILE A 122 -2.14 2.44 -24.40
CA ILE A 122 -0.94 2.28 -25.21
C ILE A 122 0.12 1.84 -24.20
N TYR A 123 0.42 0.54 -24.19
CA TYR A 123 1.57 0.05 -23.47
C TYR A 123 2.81 0.74 -24.08
N THR A 124 3.25 1.81 -23.45
CA THR A 124 4.54 2.39 -23.79
C THR A 124 5.60 1.33 -23.56
N GLU A 125 6.45 1.14 -24.56
CA GLU A 125 7.55 0.19 -24.50
C GLU A 125 8.27 0.32 -23.16
N ARG A 126 8.52 -0.84 -22.54
CA ARG A 126 9.21 -0.93 -21.25
C ARG A 126 10.50 -0.12 -21.36
N PRO A 127 10.78 0.84 -20.47
CA PRO A 127 11.99 1.65 -20.56
C PRO A 127 13.20 0.76 -20.71
N THR A 128 13.95 0.97 -21.78
CA THR A 128 15.10 0.11 -22.19
C THR A 128 16.26 0.19 -21.17
N ARG A 129 16.22 1.19 -20.30
CA ARG A 129 17.22 1.40 -19.24
C ARG A 129 16.55 1.46 -17.88
N ARG A 130 16.82 0.45 -17.06
CA ARG A 130 16.39 0.47 -15.66
C ARG A 130 17.23 1.48 -14.89
N GLU A 131 16.57 2.47 -14.30
CA GLU A 131 17.19 3.45 -13.42
C GLU A 131 17.44 2.83 -12.04
N ILE A 132 16.50 2.00 -11.58
CA ILE A 132 16.51 1.37 -10.27
C ILE A 132 17.29 0.06 -10.33
N PRO A 133 18.30 -0.15 -9.45
CA PRO A 133 18.96 -1.44 -9.33
C PRO A 133 18.01 -2.58 -9.00
N SER A 134 18.24 -3.74 -9.62
CA SER A 134 17.36 -4.91 -9.51
C SER A 134 17.20 -5.42 -8.07
N VAL A 135 18.16 -5.16 -7.20
CA VAL A 135 18.09 -5.54 -5.78
C VAL A 135 16.84 -4.96 -5.09
N TYR A 136 16.37 -3.78 -5.50
CA TYR A 136 15.19 -3.14 -4.91
C TYR A 136 13.87 -3.60 -5.55
N SER A 137 13.93 -4.37 -6.64
CA SER A 137 12.76 -4.70 -7.46
C SER A 137 12.01 -5.96 -7.01
N SER A 138 12.56 -6.74 -6.09
CA SER A 138 11.97 -8.01 -5.65
C SER A 138 11.89 -8.07 -4.12
N GLU A 139 10.81 -8.65 -3.61
CA GLU A 139 10.61 -8.90 -2.18
C GLU A 139 11.77 -9.69 -1.56
N ASN A 140 12.29 -10.67 -2.30
CA ASN A 140 13.36 -11.56 -1.80
C ASN A 140 14.73 -10.91 -1.77
N SER A 141 14.98 -9.91 -2.64
CA SER A 141 16.29 -9.26 -2.76
C SER A 141 16.36 -7.87 -2.14
N THR A 142 15.21 -7.25 -1.87
CA THR A 142 15.19 -5.88 -1.37
C THR A 142 15.87 -5.74 0.00
N LEU A 143 16.64 -4.67 0.12
CA LEU A 143 17.28 -4.27 1.36
C LEU A 143 16.40 -3.29 2.16
N LEU A 144 15.29 -2.86 1.58
CA LEU A 144 14.40 -1.87 2.18
C LEU A 144 13.40 -2.58 3.11
N VAL A 145 13.37 -2.12 4.34
CA VAL A 145 12.44 -2.61 5.36
C VAL A 145 11.73 -1.44 6.02
N ALA A 146 10.49 -1.67 6.45
CA ALA A 146 9.72 -0.70 7.22
C ALA A 146 9.05 -1.43 8.38
N ASP A 147 9.15 -0.87 9.58
CA ASP A 147 8.42 -1.31 10.77
C ASP A 147 7.37 -0.26 11.09
N VAL A 148 6.13 -0.53 10.66
CA VAL A 148 5.02 0.44 10.73
C VAL A 148 4.33 0.33 12.07
N PRO A 149 4.43 1.38 12.91
CA PRO A 149 3.80 1.38 14.23
C PRO A 149 2.29 1.58 14.15
N GLU A 150 1.61 1.38 15.28
CA GLU A 150 0.15 1.51 15.44
C GLU A 150 -0.43 2.89 15.07
N ASN A 151 0.42 3.90 14.98
CA ASN A 151 0.04 5.27 14.63
C ASN A 151 0.43 5.68 13.21
N GLY A 152 1.03 4.75 12.44
CA GLY A 152 1.60 5.08 11.13
C GLY A 152 2.90 5.89 11.25
N GLY A 153 3.30 6.53 10.16
CA GLY A 153 4.53 7.34 10.18
C GLY A 153 5.06 7.72 8.81
N THR A 154 6.24 8.33 8.83
CA THR A 154 6.98 8.71 7.63
C THR A 154 8.18 7.79 7.46
N PHE A 155 8.32 7.21 6.27
CA PHE A 155 9.42 6.30 5.93
C PHE A 155 10.10 6.79 4.65
N ASP A 156 11.33 7.27 4.79
CA ASP A 156 12.13 7.75 3.68
C ASP A 156 13.10 6.66 3.22
N PHE A 157 13.15 6.40 1.91
CA PHE A 157 14.02 5.39 1.32
C PHE A 157 15.09 6.03 0.46
N ALA A 158 16.33 5.93 0.90
CA ALA A 158 17.49 6.37 0.15
C ALA A 158 18.13 5.20 -0.60
N LEU A 159 17.80 5.06 -1.88
CA LEU A 159 18.38 4.06 -2.76
C LEU A 159 19.76 4.49 -3.24
N LYS A 160 20.60 3.51 -3.53
CA LYS A 160 21.93 3.71 -4.14
C LYS A 160 22.01 2.94 -5.44
N LYS A 161 22.63 3.52 -6.47
CA LYS A 161 22.89 2.81 -7.73
C LYS A 161 23.78 1.58 -7.55
N ASN A 162 24.72 1.68 -6.63
CA ASN A 162 25.61 0.57 -6.25
C ASN A 162 25.35 0.22 -4.78
N PRO A 163 24.27 -0.51 -4.48
CA PRO A 163 24.02 -0.93 -3.11
C PRO A 163 25.07 -1.94 -2.69
N GLU A 164 25.62 -1.79 -1.47
CA GLU A 164 26.41 -2.84 -0.87
C GLU A 164 25.53 -4.06 -0.69
N THR A 165 25.86 -5.13 -1.38
CA THR A 165 25.11 -6.39 -1.26
C THR A 165 25.29 -6.88 0.17
N LYS A 166 24.19 -7.15 0.87
CA LYS A 166 24.28 -7.83 2.16
C LYS A 166 25.05 -9.14 1.93
N ALA A 167 26.21 -9.26 2.56
CA ALA A 167 26.96 -10.51 2.52
C ALA A 167 26.05 -11.67 2.98
N PRO A 168 26.17 -12.83 2.36
CA PRO A 168 25.34 -14.00 2.65
C PRO A 168 25.43 -14.47 4.10
#